data_d5f29a0181c7a938d2482bb3cdfbbd44
#
_entry.id   d5f29a0181c7a938d2482bb3cdfbbd44
#
_cell.length_a   1.000
_cell.length_b   1.000
_cell.length_c   1.000
_cell.angle_alpha   90.00
_cell.angle_beta   90.00
_cell.angle_gamma   90.00
#
_symmetry.space_group_name_H-M   'P 1'
#
loop_
_entity.id
_entity.type
_entity.pdbx_description
1 polymer ?
#
loop_
_entity_poly.entity_id
_entity_poly.type
_entity_poly.pdbx_seq_one_letter_code
_entity_poly.pdbx_strand_id
1 'polypeptide(L)'
;MAATCAPILMSPQIGIPRVCAHFFVFYFGIVADITPPVALAAYAGSAIAKAPPMKTAFNATRLAIAAFVVPYIFAFNPVMLFEFAEGTSGGAMFIQVIQLILTSLVGLFGVAAALNGFLYKPINPLLRAGMIVGGLCMMIPGTMTDLVGLVILAAIIALQRGGVKKAA
;
A
#
# COMPACT_ATOMS: atom_id res chain seq x y z
N MET A 1 10.20 -1.08 21.16
CA MET A 1 9.05 -1.11 20.21
C MET A 1 8.56 -2.53 19.94
N ALA A 2 9.36 -3.47 19.39
CA ALA A 2 8.87 -4.83 19.10
C ALA A 2 8.37 -5.58 20.36
N ALA A 3 9.08 -5.46 21.49
CA ALA A 3 8.72 -6.14 22.75
C ALA A 3 7.39 -5.65 23.38
N THR A 4 6.95 -4.44 23.04
CA THR A 4 5.72 -3.85 23.59
C THR A 4 4.58 -3.87 22.60
N CYS A 5 4.83 -3.54 21.33
CA CYS A 5 3.78 -3.44 20.32
C CYS A 5 3.35 -4.80 19.74
N ALA A 6 4.30 -5.72 19.51
CA ALA A 6 3.97 -7.02 18.92
C ALA A 6 3.02 -7.86 19.81
N PRO A 7 3.18 -7.96 21.15
CA PRO A 7 2.22 -8.64 22.00
C PRO A 7 0.79 -8.06 21.94
N ILE A 8 0.67 -6.73 21.80
CA ILE A 8 -0.63 -6.07 21.67
C ILE A 8 -1.32 -6.49 20.35
N LEU A 9 -0.57 -6.52 19.25
CA LEU A 9 -1.08 -6.94 17.94
C LEU A 9 -1.48 -8.42 17.91
N MET A 10 -0.80 -9.25 18.70
CA MET A 10 -1.12 -10.68 18.85
C MET A 10 -2.23 -10.95 19.85
N SER A 11 -2.74 -9.92 20.55
CA SER A 11 -3.80 -10.09 21.55
C SER A 11 -5.07 -10.69 20.94
N PRO A 12 -5.88 -11.44 21.72
CA PRO A 12 -7.10 -12.08 21.22
C PRO A 12 -8.11 -11.10 20.59
N GLN A 13 -8.03 -9.82 20.93
CA GLN A 13 -8.90 -8.77 20.39
C GLN A 13 -8.53 -8.39 18.95
N ILE A 14 -7.25 -8.46 18.61
CA ILE A 14 -6.73 -8.05 17.28
C ILE A 14 -6.44 -9.29 16.43
N GLY A 15 -5.83 -10.32 17.01
CA GLY A 15 -5.67 -11.64 16.41
C GLY A 15 -4.68 -11.71 15.24
N ILE A 16 -3.70 -10.77 15.15
CA ILE A 16 -2.69 -10.81 14.09
C ILE A 16 -1.69 -11.93 14.37
N PRO A 17 -1.37 -12.81 13.38
CA PRO A 17 -0.37 -13.86 13.53
C PRO A 17 1.00 -13.32 13.95
N ARG A 18 1.75 -14.13 14.69
CA ARG A 18 3.03 -13.73 15.31
C ARG A 18 4.03 -13.14 14.30
N VAL A 19 4.21 -13.81 13.18
CA VAL A 19 5.13 -13.36 12.12
C VAL A 19 4.69 -12.01 11.58
N CYS A 20 3.41 -11.86 11.25
CA CYS A 20 2.83 -10.61 10.74
C CYS A 20 2.96 -9.47 11.74
N ALA A 21 2.74 -9.71 13.04
CA ALA A 21 2.87 -8.69 14.08
C ALA A 21 4.31 -8.17 14.21
N HIS A 22 5.30 -9.07 14.19
CA HIS A 22 6.71 -8.67 14.24
C HIS A 22 7.14 -7.91 12.98
N PHE A 23 6.75 -8.39 11.80
CA PHE A 23 7.04 -7.69 10.53
C PHE A 23 6.36 -6.33 10.46
N PHE A 24 5.14 -6.20 10.97
CA PHE A 24 4.43 -4.93 11.05
C PHE A 24 5.24 -3.88 11.82
N VAL A 25 5.67 -4.21 13.03
CA VAL A 25 6.45 -3.29 13.87
C VAL A 25 7.82 -2.98 13.24
N PHE A 26 8.48 -3.99 12.69
CA PHE A 26 9.78 -3.83 12.02
C PHE A 26 9.67 -2.91 10.80
N TYR A 27 8.64 -3.08 9.99
CA TYR A 27 8.41 -2.29 8.78
C TYR A 27 8.19 -0.81 9.10
N PHE A 28 7.37 -0.50 10.10
CA PHE A 28 7.19 0.88 10.55
C PHE A 28 8.47 1.50 11.14
N GLY A 29 9.35 0.69 11.72
CA GLY A 29 10.68 1.12 12.15
C GLY A 29 11.52 1.61 10.97
N ILE A 30 11.53 0.88 9.85
CA ILE A 30 12.27 1.26 8.64
C ILE A 30 11.69 2.51 7.98
N VAL A 31 10.36 2.59 7.89
CA VAL A 31 9.68 3.74 7.25
C VAL A 31 9.92 5.04 8.02
N ALA A 32 10.26 4.99 9.30
CA ALA A 32 10.63 6.16 10.09
C ALA A 32 11.84 6.91 9.52
N ASP A 33 12.78 6.22 8.85
CA ASP A 33 13.98 6.83 8.27
C ASP A 33 13.70 7.76 7.08
N ILE A 34 12.51 7.68 6.49
CA ILE A 34 12.07 8.56 5.40
C ILE A 34 10.96 9.51 5.82
N THR A 35 10.54 9.46 7.10
CA THR A 35 9.39 10.21 7.63
C THR A 35 9.82 11.31 8.59
N PRO A 36 9.47 12.60 8.37
CA PRO A 36 9.73 13.66 9.33
C PRO A 36 9.03 13.39 10.68
N PRO A 37 9.62 13.77 11.82
CA PRO A 37 10.86 14.55 11.95
C PRO A 37 12.16 13.72 11.93
N VAL A 38 12.12 12.39 11.99
CA VAL A 38 13.30 11.51 12.01
C VAL A 38 14.03 11.54 10.68
N ALA A 39 13.45 11.03 9.61
CA ALA A 39 13.82 11.14 8.19
C ALA A 39 15.32 11.10 7.86
N LEU A 40 16.11 10.27 8.55
CA LEU A 40 17.59 10.25 8.44
C LEU A 40 18.07 10.01 7.00
N ALA A 41 17.48 9.04 6.31
CA ALA A 41 17.83 8.74 4.92
C ALA A 41 17.49 9.91 3.98
N ALA A 42 16.35 10.57 4.19
CA ALA A 42 15.96 11.73 3.39
C ALA A 42 16.87 12.93 3.64
N TYR A 43 17.34 13.14 4.87
CA TYR A 43 18.30 14.21 5.20
C TYR A 43 19.67 13.94 4.60
N ALA A 44 20.14 12.69 4.64
CA ALA A 44 21.38 12.32 3.97
C ALA A 44 21.30 12.57 2.45
N GLY A 45 20.20 12.14 1.82
CA GLY A 45 19.96 12.43 0.40
C GLY A 45 19.88 13.91 0.07
N SER A 46 19.29 14.74 0.96
CA SER A 46 19.21 16.18 0.79
C SER A 46 20.59 16.86 0.82
N ALA A 47 21.49 16.37 1.65
CA ALA A 47 22.87 16.87 1.73
C ALA A 47 23.63 16.60 0.43
N ILE A 48 23.49 15.41 -0.14
CA ILE A 48 24.10 15.02 -1.44
C ILE A 48 23.52 15.88 -2.57
N ALA A 49 22.21 16.06 -2.60
CA ALA A 49 21.51 16.83 -3.62
C ALA A 49 21.59 18.35 -3.43
N LYS A 50 22.21 18.84 -2.33
CA LYS A 50 22.23 20.25 -1.93
C LYS A 50 20.85 20.89 -1.91
N ALA A 51 19.84 20.12 -1.46
CA ALA A 51 18.43 20.51 -1.41
C ALA A 51 17.98 20.81 0.05
N PRO A 52 16.89 21.56 0.25
CA PRO A 52 16.36 21.83 1.59
C PRO A 52 15.92 20.53 2.29
N PRO A 53 16.47 20.20 3.50
CA PRO A 53 16.24 18.90 4.15
C PRO A 53 14.78 18.57 4.41
N MET A 54 14.02 19.47 5.03
CA MET A 54 12.62 19.25 5.35
C MET A 54 11.74 19.05 4.10
N LYS A 55 11.99 19.82 3.04
CA LYS A 55 11.26 19.67 1.78
C LYS A 55 11.56 18.33 1.12
N THR A 56 12.80 17.88 1.19
CA THR A 56 13.21 16.55 0.71
C THR A 56 12.53 15.44 1.51
N ALA A 57 12.48 15.55 2.84
CA ALA A 57 11.83 14.58 3.70
C ALA A 57 10.32 14.49 3.44
N PHE A 58 9.61 15.60 3.30
CA PHE A 58 8.19 15.59 2.94
C PHE A 58 7.95 14.97 1.56
N ASN A 59 8.80 15.25 0.58
CA ASN A 59 8.70 14.63 -0.74
C ASN A 59 8.99 13.12 -0.69
N ALA A 60 9.98 12.70 0.11
CA ALA A 60 10.28 11.28 0.31
C ALA A 60 9.08 10.53 0.93
N THR A 61 8.47 11.09 1.99
CA THR A 61 7.26 10.53 2.60
C THR A 61 6.12 10.44 1.59
N ARG A 62 5.89 11.48 0.78
CA ARG A 62 4.83 11.50 -0.23
C ARG A 62 5.04 10.42 -1.30
N LEU A 63 6.27 10.22 -1.76
CA LEU A 63 6.60 9.16 -2.72
C LEU A 63 6.45 7.77 -2.13
N ALA A 64 6.79 7.62 -0.85
CA ALA A 64 6.73 6.35 -0.13
C ALA A 64 5.36 6.05 0.49
N ILE A 65 4.32 6.86 0.24
CA ILE A 65 3.04 6.71 0.94
C ILE A 65 2.42 5.34 0.72
N ALA A 66 2.62 4.74 -0.46
CA ALA A 66 2.19 3.37 -0.73
C ALA A 66 2.87 2.35 0.20
N ALA A 67 4.11 2.61 0.62
CA ALA A 67 4.83 1.75 1.56
C ALA A 67 4.19 1.71 2.95
N PHE A 68 3.51 2.77 3.38
CA PHE A 68 2.79 2.77 4.65
C PHE A 68 1.58 1.82 4.66
N VAL A 69 1.07 1.46 3.49
CA VAL A 69 -0.09 0.59 3.35
C VAL A 69 0.32 -0.89 3.36
N VAL A 70 1.53 -1.21 2.91
CA VAL A 70 2.03 -2.60 2.82
C VAL A 70 1.94 -3.37 4.14
N PRO A 71 2.31 -2.83 5.32
CA PRO A 71 2.17 -3.53 6.59
C PRO A 71 0.73 -3.95 6.92
N TYR A 72 -0.23 -3.15 6.53
CA TYR A 72 -1.65 -3.50 6.72
C TYR A 72 -2.08 -4.62 5.79
N ILE A 73 -1.54 -4.67 4.55
CA ILE A 73 -1.86 -5.75 3.61
C ILE A 73 -1.48 -7.10 4.22
N PHE A 74 -0.25 -7.29 4.70
CA PHE A 74 0.13 -8.58 5.27
C PHE A 74 -0.44 -8.82 6.68
N ALA A 75 -0.78 -7.77 7.44
CA ALA A 75 -1.48 -7.93 8.71
C ALA A 75 -2.89 -8.50 8.52
N PHE A 76 -3.61 -8.06 7.49
CA PHE A 76 -4.93 -8.55 7.14
C PHE A 76 -4.91 -9.79 6.23
N ASN A 77 -3.80 -10.02 5.52
CA ASN A 77 -3.59 -11.16 4.61
C ASN A 77 -2.32 -11.91 4.99
N PRO A 78 -2.36 -12.76 6.04
CA PRO A 78 -1.19 -13.52 6.51
C PRO A 78 -0.56 -14.41 5.43
N VAL A 79 -1.34 -14.81 4.43
CA VAL A 79 -0.90 -15.57 3.24
C VAL A 79 0.28 -14.90 2.53
N MET A 80 0.37 -13.56 2.58
CA MET A 80 1.50 -12.82 2.00
C MET A 80 2.85 -13.14 2.66
N LEU A 81 2.83 -13.53 3.93
CA LEU A 81 4.00 -13.99 4.68
C LEU A 81 4.04 -15.53 4.81
N PHE A 82 3.37 -16.24 3.91
CA PHE A 82 3.30 -17.70 3.87
C PHE A 82 2.66 -18.35 5.10
N GLU A 83 1.83 -17.62 5.83
CA GLU A 83 0.99 -18.13 6.92
C GLU A 83 -0.33 -18.62 6.32
N PHE A 84 -0.41 -19.92 6.07
CA PHE A 84 -1.59 -20.56 5.48
C PHE A 84 -2.42 -21.26 6.54
N ALA A 85 -3.71 -21.42 6.29
CA ALA A 85 -4.57 -22.29 7.11
C ALA A 85 -4.14 -23.75 7.00
N GLU A 86 -4.21 -24.50 8.11
CA GLU A 86 -3.86 -25.92 8.15
C GLU A 86 -4.74 -26.69 7.15
N GLY A 87 -4.09 -27.57 6.35
CA GLY A 87 -4.76 -28.40 5.34
C GLY A 87 -4.91 -27.76 3.96
N THR A 88 -4.37 -26.58 3.71
CA THR A 88 -4.39 -25.96 2.37
C THR A 88 -3.47 -26.74 1.41
N SER A 89 -3.97 -27.15 0.23
CA SER A 89 -3.15 -27.84 -0.77
C SER A 89 -2.13 -26.91 -1.40
N GLY A 90 -0.94 -27.43 -1.78
CA GLY A 90 0.14 -26.61 -2.35
C GLY A 90 -0.26 -25.84 -3.61
N GLY A 91 -1.14 -26.40 -4.45
CA GLY A 91 -1.66 -25.68 -5.62
C GLY A 91 -2.56 -24.50 -5.26
N ALA A 92 -3.41 -24.65 -4.24
CA ALA A 92 -4.26 -23.57 -3.76
C ALA A 92 -3.43 -22.46 -3.09
N MET A 93 -2.37 -22.82 -2.34
CA MET A 93 -1.43 -21.86 -1.77
C MET A 93 -0.80 -20.98 -2.85
N PHE A 94 -0.32 -21.56 -3.93
CA PHE A 94 0.33 -20.85 -5.01
C PHE A 94 -0.64 -19.86 -5.71
N ILE A 95 -1.86 -20.28 -5.98
CA ILE A 95 -2.90 -19.44 -6.58
C ILE A 95 -3.25 -18.27 -5.66
N GLN A 96 -3.44 -18.52 -4.36
CA GLN A 96 -3.76 -17.47 -3.38
C GLN A 96 -2.65 -16.42 -3.29
N VAL A 97 -1.38 -16.82 -3.27
CA VAL A 97 -0.25 -15.88 -3.24
C VAL A 97 -0.20 -15.03 -4.50
N ILE A 98 -0.33 -15.65 -5.68
CA ILE A 98 -0.32 -14.89 -6.96
C ILE A 98 -1.48 -13.91 -7.01
N GLN A 99 -2.69 -14.34 -6.69
CA GLN A 99 -3.86 -13.48 -6.66
C GLN A 99 -3.63 -12.28 -5.74
N LEU A 100 -3.17 -12.53 -4.51
CA LEU A 100 -2.91 -11.49 -3.51
C LEU A 100 -1.84 -10.50 -3.98
N ILE A 101 -0.75 -10.97 -4.60
CA ILE A 101 0.30 -10.10 -5.14
C ILE A 101 -0.29 -9.21 -6.25
N LEU A 102 -1.04 -9.77 -7.18
CA LEU A 102 -1.62 -9.02 -8.29
C LEU A 102 -2.63 -7.98 -7.81
N THR A 103 -3.56 -8.35 -6.93
CA THR A 103 -4.55 -7.42 -6.39
C THR A 103 -3.91 -6.31 -5.57
N SER A 104 -2.91 -6.65 -4.73
CA SER A 104 -2.16 -5.66 -3.95
C SER A 104 -1.37 -4.70 -4.83
N LEU A 105 -0.72 -5.16 -5.90
CA LEU A 105 0.01 -4.30 -6.84
C LEU A 105 -0.93 -3.33 -7.56
N VAL A 106 -2.07 -3.81 -8.03
CA VAL A 106 -3.08 -2.96 -8.68
C VAL A 106 -3.67 -1.96 -7.67
N GLY A 107 -3.95 -2.39 -6.46
CA GLY A 107 -4.43 -1.51 -5.39
C GLY A 107 -3.42 -0.42 -5.03
N LEU A 108 -2.15 -0.78 -4.83
CA LEU A 108 -1.05 0.17 -4.57
C LEU A 108 -0.86 1.16 -5.72
N PHE A 109 -0.94 0.69 -6.98
CA PHE A 109 -0.89 1.55 -8.15
C PHE A 109 -2.04 2.58 -8.14
N GLY A 110 -3.26 2.16 -7.81
CA GLY A 110 -4.42 3.05 -7.69
C GLY A 110 -4.21 4.13 -6.63
N VAL A 111 -3.75 3.76 -5.43
CA VAL A 111 -3.44 4.70 -4.35
C VAL A 111 -2.31 5.65 -4.74
N ALA A 112 -1.22 5.13 -5.30
CA ALA A 112 -0.07 5.95 -5.71
C ALA A 112 -0.45 6.97 -6.79
N ALA A 113 -1.23 6.57 -7.80
CA ALA A 113 -1.70 7.47 -8.86
C ALA A 113 -2.64 8.56 -8.31
N ALA A 114 -3.54 8.20 -7.38
CA ALA A 114 -4.43 9.15 -6.72
C ALA A 114 -3.67 10.20 -5.92
N LEU A 115 -2.64 9.79 -5.18
CA LEU A 115 -1.84 10.69 -4.34
C LEU A 115 -0.96 11.62 -5.17
N ASN A 116 -0.41 11.13 -6.27
CA ASN A 116 0.30 11.97 -7.23
C ASN A 116 -0.64 12.95 -7.96
N GLY A 117 -1.92 12.61 -8.07
CA GLY A 117 -2.93 13.45 -8.73
C GLY A 117 -2.80 13.51 -10.25
N PHE A 118 -2.02 12.61 -10.82
CA PHE A 118 -1.75 12.53 -12.27
C PHE A 118 -1.65 11.08 -12.72
N LEU A 119 -2.29 10.75 -13.84
CA LEU A 119 -2.15 9.46 -14.51
C LEU A 119 -1.86 9.69 -16.00
N TYR A 120 -2.88 9.94 -16.81
CA TYR A 120 -2.76 10.39 -18.21
C TYR A 120 -2.98 11.91 -18.32
N LYS A 121 -3.75 12.47 -17.40
CA LYS A 121 -4.04 13.91 -17.23
C LYS A 121 -4.21 14.19 -15.74
N PRO A 122 -4.22 15.47 -15.30
CA PRO A 122 -4.55 15.82 -13.92
C PRO A 122 -5.87 15.18 -13.49
N ILE A 123 -5.87 14.49 -12.36
CA ILE A 123 -7.04 13.76 -11.85
C ILE A 123 -7.88 14.72 -11.01
N ASN A 124 -9.18 14.80 -11.31
CA ASN A 124 -10.13 15.57 -10.51
C ASN A 124 -10.15 15.05 -9.05
N PRO A 125 -10.28 15.91 -8.02
CA PRO A 125 -10.32 15.48 -6.60
C PRO A 125 -11.31 14.36 -6.29
N LEU A 126 -12.49 14.38 -6.92
CA LEU A 126 -13.49 13.33 -6.75
C LEU A 126 -13.01 11.96 -7.27
N LEU A 127 -12.39 11.95 -8.45
CA LEU A 127 -11.82 10.73 -9.03
C LEU A 127 -10.60 10.24 -8.23
N ARG A 128 -9.83 11.15 -7.62
CA ARG A 128 -8.73 10.81 -6.71
C ARG A 128 -9.25 10.06 -5.48
N ALA A 129 -10.32 10.56 -4.87
CA ALA A 129 -10.97 9.88 -3.74
C ALA A 129 -11.46 8.47 -4.16
N GLY A 130 -12.10 8.35 -5.32
CA GLY A 130 -12.53 7.07 -5.87
C GLY A 130 -11.38 6.09 -6.10
N MET A 131 -10.23 6.56 -6.60
CA MET A 131 -9.03 5.71 -6.78
C MET A 131 -8.43 5.26 -5.45
N ILE A 132 -8.44 6.11 -4.41
CA ILE A 132 -7.98 5.72 -3.08
C ILE A 132 -8.90 4.64 -2.51
N VAL A 133 -10.22 4.84 -2.56
CA VAL A 133 -11.19 3.86 -2.07
C VAL A 133 -11.08 2.54 -2.85
N GLY A 134 -11.05 2.59 -4.17
CA GLY A 134 -10.89 1.40 -5.01
C GLY A 134 -9.59 0.66 -4.75
N GLY A 135 -8.48 1.39 -4.58
CA GLY A 135 -7.19 0.80 -4.24
C GLY A 135 -7.17 0.15 -2.86
N LEU A 136 -7.76 0.80 -1.85
CA LEU A 136 -7.88 0.23 -0.50
C LEU A 136 -8.80 -1.00 -0.46
N CYS A 137 -9.89 -1.00 -1.22
CA CYS A 137 -10.76 -2.18 -1.34
C CYS A 137 -10.01 -3.41 -1.85
N MET A 138 -9.07 -3.25 -2.79
CA MET A 138 -8.24 -4.34 -3.30
C MET A 138 -7.16 -4.85 -2.33
N MET A 139 -6.97 -4.18 -1.21
CA MET A 139 -6.02 -4.59 -0.16
C MET A 139 -6.70 -5.35 0.98
N ILE A 140 -8.03 -5.25 1.09
CA ILE A 140 -8.82 -5.97 2.08
C ILE A 140 -9.10 -7.37 1.53
N PRO A 141 -8.83 -8.45 2.31
CA PRO A 141 -9.07 -9.82 1.85
C PRO A 141 -10.54 -10.06 1.54
N GLY A 142 -10.84 -10.43 0.28
CA GLY A 142 -12.19 -10.77 -0.15
C GLY A 142 -12.35 -10.65 -1.66
N THR A 143 -12.88 -11.70 -2.30
CA THR A 143 -13.11 -11.70 -3.76
C THR A 143 -14.09 -10.60 -4.20
N MET A 144 -15.07 -10.26 -3.36
CA MET A 144 -16.02 -9.18 -3.63
C MET A 144 -15.36 -7.80 -3.54
N THR A 145 -14.50 -7.57 -2.54
CA THR A 145 -13.76 -6.31 -2.38
C THR A 145 -12.77 -6.10 -3.51
N ASP A 146 -12.10 -7.17 -3.95
CA ASP A 146 -11.18 -7.16 -5.10
C ASP A 146 -11.92 -6.76 -6.38
N LEU A 147 -13.09 -7.35 -6.61
CA LEU A 147 -13.89 -7.10 -7.82
C LEU A 147 -14.42 -5.67 -7.84
N VAL A 148 -14.93 -5.18 -6.73
CA VAL A 148 -15.40 -3.78 -6.59
C VAL A 148 -14.23 -2.81 -6.80
N GLY A 149 -13.09 -3.03 -6.17
CA GLY A 149 -11.89 -2.21 -6.33
C GLY A 149 -11.40 -2.18 -7.77
N LEU A 150 -11.34 -3.33 -8.43
CA LEU A 150 -10.93 -3.46 -9.82
C LEU A 150 -11.87 -2.69 -10.76
N VAL A 151 -13.19 -2.81 -10.57
CA VAL A 151 -14.19 -2.09 -11.40
C VAL A 151 -14.02 -0.59 -11.23
N ILE A 152 -13.87 -0.09 -10.00
CA ILE A 152 -13.67 1.35 -9.74
C ILE A 152 -12.40 1.84 -10.43
N LEU A 153 -11.27 1.16 -10.24
CA LEU A 153 -10.00 1.56 -10.85
C LEU A 153 -10.06 1.50 -12.38
N ALA A 154 -10.60 0.41 -12.95
CA ALA A 154 -10.75 0.26 -14.39
C ALA A 154 -11.65 1.35 -15.01
N ALA A 155 -12.77 1.68 -14.36
CA ALA A 155 -13.67 2.75 -14.81
C ALA A 155 -12.96 4.11 -14.81
N ILE A 156 -12.22 4.44 -13.77
CA ILE A 156 -11.50 5.72 -13.68
C ILE A 156 -10.36 5.78 -14.71
N ILE A 157 -9.62 4.70 -14.91
CA ILE A 157 -8.56 4.62 -15.93
C ILE A 157 -9.15 4.77 -17.34
N ALA A 158 -10.29 4.14 -17.61
CA ALA A 158 -10.99 4.26 -18.90
C ALA A 158 -11.47 5.69 -19.16
N LEU A 159 -12.04 6.36 -18.16
CA LEU A 159 -12.43 7.77 -18.23
C LEU A 159 -11.24 8.71 -18.49
N GLN A 160 -10.10 8.42 -17.86
CA GLN A 160 -8.88 9.17 -18.07
C GLN A 160 -8.32 9.00 -19.48
N ARG A 161 -8.33 7.77 -20.04
CA ARG A 161 -7.90 7.48 -21.41
C ARG A 161 -8.85 8.08 -22.45
N GLY A 162 -10.17 7.99 -22.25
CA GLY A 162 -11.17 8.53 -23.16
C GLY A 162 -11.08 10.03 -23.33
N GLY A 163 -10.68 10.75 -22.28
CA GLY A 163 -10.47 12.20 -22.32
C GLY A 163 -9.21 12.65 -23.06
N VAL A 164 -8.21 11.78 -23.25
CA VAL A 164 -7.01 12.06 -24.04
C VAL A 164 -7.29 11.93 -25.53
N LYS A 165 -8.09 10.95 -25.94
CA LYS A 165 -8.49 10.76 -27.36
C LYS A 165 -9.38 11.88 -27.92
N LYS A 166 -10.04 12.69 -27.06
CA LYS A 166 -10.85 13.84 -27.50
C LYS A 166 -10.06 15.16 -27.58
N ALA A 167 -8.82 15.18 -27.05
CA ALA A 167 -7.99 16.37 -27.03
C ALA A 167 -6.82 16.33 -28.04
N ALA A 168 -6.67 15.21 -28.74
CA ALA A 168 -5.80 15.01 -29.91
C ALA A 168 -6.63 15.00 -31.20
#